data_c3a816b91470bfcdc12ea4d481435ddf
#
_entry.id   c3a816b91470bfcdc12ea4d481435ddf
#
_cell.length_a   1.000
_cell.length_b   1.000
_cell.length_c   1.000
_cell.angle_alpha   90.00
_cell.angle_beta   90.00
_cell.angle_gamma   90.00
#
_symmetry.space_group_name_H-M   'P 1'
#
loop_
_entity.id
_entity.type
_entity.pdbx_description
1 polymer ?
#
loop_
_entity_poly.entity_id
_entity_poly.type
_entity_poly.pdbx_seq_one_letter_code
_entity_poly.pdbx_strand_id
1 'polypeptide(L)'
;MPTVALSVPAIARVHRPRPRTTARAPIRVARASAAGAPDEASAGGGASSSESDALRKCAIAFVDRHVSSGDRVGIGAGPMVSLVLGEIHDRLADSRLDDVQAVPTGTLTAKEAAVAGVPVTTLDNVPAVDVCVLQADEAVTYRSEKSPGIAAVVGREQRPVQPDLILTRKVIRKSVKVVLLVSALGDPVPLGGSVPVAIVGGQSEWEECAEELDDIFLGDADVWRRGAEVEANPRGGKSPYLSADGVHTIVDLRFNDPLNDGGRWDDGFQLFGSAATPYQIAAEVETVDGVLAHGIVTQADSVMWPDASDASGVGEFVVANKGLSR
;
A
#
# COMPACT_ATOMS: atom_id res chain seq x y z
N MET A 1 -47.74 21.89 -36.51
CA MET A 1 -47.09 22.12 -35.24
C MET A 1 -45.59 21.94 -35.41
N PRO A 2 -44.78 23.01 -35.30
CA PRO A 2 -43.34 22.92 -35.55
C PRO A 2 -42.61 22.46 -34.31
N THR A 3 -41.71 21.52 -34.48
CA THR A 3 -40.79 20.95 -33.48
C THR A 3 -39.66 21.94 -33.19
N VAL A 4 -39.57 22.41 -31.95
CA VAL A 4 -38.49 23.30 -31.52
C VAL A 4 -37.29 22.44 -31.12
N ALA A 5 -36.20 22.53 -31.88
CA ALA A 5 -34.90 21.94 -31.53
C ALA A 5 -34.20 22.85 -30.49
N LEU A 6 -33.96 22.35 -29.30
CA LEU A 6 -33.11 22.98 -28.29
C LEU A 6 -31.63 22.77 -28.64
N SER A 7 -31.00 23.87 -29.01
CA SER A 7 -29.55 23.96 -29.22
C SER A 7 -28.84 24.08 -27.87
N VAL A 8 -27.96 23.12 -27.56
CA VAL A 8 -27.06 23.16 -26.39
C VAL A 8 -25.83 24.00 -26.78
N PRO A 9 -25.45 25.03 -26.02
CA PRO A 9 -24.27 25.82 -26.33
C PRO A 9 -22.99 25.00 -26.01
N ALA A 10 -22.09 24.94 -26.98
CA ALA A 10 -20.75 24.37 -26.83
C ALA A 10 -19.93 25.19 -25.81
N ILE A 11 -19.44 24.52 -24.77
CA ILE A 11 -18.51 25.11 -23.81
C ILE A 11 -17.16 25.30 -24.52
N ALA A 12 -16.78 26.56 -24.74
CA ALA A 12 -15.49 26.92 -25.30
C ALA A 12 -14.38 26.50 -24.35
N ARG A 13 -13.50 25.57 -24.80
CA ARG A 13 -12.24 25.25 -24.14
C ARG A 13 -11.38 26.51 -24.12
N VAL A 14 -11.12 27.04 -22.95
CA VAL A 14 -10.16 28.11 -22.73
C VAL A 14 -8.77 27.51 -22.96
N HIS A 15 -8.17 27.84 -24.09
CA HIS A 15 -6.79 27.50 -24.44
C HIS A 15 -5.87 28.35 -23.55
N ARG A 16 -5.26 27.76 -22.53
CA ARG A 16 -4.15 28.39 -21.81
C ARG A 16 -2.89 28.34 -22.67
N PRO A 17 -2.17 29.45 -22.86
CA PRO A 17 -0.93 29.44 -23.64
C PRO A 17 0.12 28.62 -22.90
N ARG A 18 0.73 27.65 -23.59
CA ARG A 18 1.87 26.87 -23.11
C ARG A 18 3.04 27.81 -22.78
N PRO A 19 3.68 27.67 -21.60
CA PRO A 19 4.95 28.35 -21.35
C PRO A 19 6.02 27.80 -22.31
N ARG A 20 6.86 28.70 -22.81
CA ARG A 20 7.97 28.42 -23.72
C ARG A 20 8.94 27.43 -23.05
N THR A 21 9.19 26.32 -23.71
CA THR A 21 10.24 25.35 -23.40
C THR A 21 11.59 26.05 -23.32
N THR A 22 12.13 26.22 -22.11
CA THR A 22 13.56 26.45 -21.90
C THR A 22 14.25 25.09 -22.00
N ALA A 23 15.25 25.02 -22.87
CA ALA A 23 16.02 23.82 -23.15
C ALA A 23 16.52 23.18 -21.83
N ARG A 24 16.10 21.96 -21.60
CA ARG A 24 16.52 21.12 -20.47
C ARG A 24 18.02 20.83 -20.59
N ALA A 25 18.79 21.14 -19.57
CA ALA A 25 20.18 20.77 -19.46
C ALA A 25 20.29 19.22 -19.40
N PRO A 26 21.35 18.62 -19.98
CA PRO A 26 21.49 17.17 -19.99
C PRO A 26 21.66 16.63 -18.58
N ILE A 27 20.93 15.58 -18.27
CA ILE A 27 20.98 14.83 -17.01
C ILE A 27 22.43 14.36 -16.79
N ARG A 28 23.08 14.89 -15.77
CA ARG A 28 24.39 14.41 -15.32
C ARG A 28 24.18 13.10 -14.56
N VAL A 29 24.51 12.00 -15.20
CA VAL A 29 24.71 10.70 -14.52
C VAL A 29 25.85 10.87 -13.52
N ALA A 30 25.56 10.89 -12.25
CA ALA A 30 26.56 10.90 -11.20
C ALA A 30 27.32 9.56 -11.21
N ARG A 31 28.59 9.63 -11.56
CA ARG A 31 29.54 8.52 -11.48
C ARG A 31 29.87 8.29 -10.00
N ALA A 32 29.41 7.18 -9.43
CA ALA A 32 29.83 6.77 -8.09
C ALA A 32 31.32 6.48 -8.10
N SER A 33 32.06 7.24 -7.29
CA SER A 33 33.45 7.03 -7.00
C SER A 33 33.60 5.84 -6.05
N ALA A 34 34.38 4.85 -6.44
CA ALA A 34 34.74 3.73 -5.60
C ALA A 34 35.66 4.20 -4.47
N ALA A 35 35.22 4.05 -3.24
CA ALA A 35 36.08 4.11 -2.07
C ALA A 35 35.63 3.07 -1.05
N GLY A 36 36.51 2.09 -0.80
CA GLY A 36 36.64 1.38 0.47
C GLY A 36 35.54 0.37 0.80
N ALA A 37 35.82 -0.90 0.59
CA ALA A 37 35.09 -1.99 1.24
C ALA A 37 35.30 -1.92 2.77
N PRO A 38 34.25 -2.05 3.56
CA PRO A 38 34.33 -2.66 4.87
C PRO A 38 33.71 -4.05 4.86
N ASP A 39 34.29 -4.90 5.66
CA ASP A 39 34.03 -6.30 5.90
C ASP A 39 32.55 -6.71 5.96
N GLU A 40 32.31 -7.94 5.46
CA GLU A 40 31.07 -8.68 5.63
C GLU A 40 30.64 -8.74 7.11
N ALA A 41 29.66 -7.93 7.47
CA ALA A 41 28.87 -8.13 8.66
C ALA A 41 27.45 -8.47 8.22
N SER A 42 27.10 -9.71 8.41
CA SER A 42 25.77 -10.31 8.27
C SER A 42 24.67 -9.38 8.77
N ALA A 43 23.95 -8.74 7.88
CA ALA A 43 22.72 -8.00 8.20
C ALA A 43 21.54 -8.97 8.27
N GLY A 44 21.60 -9.90 9.22
CA GLY A 44 20.45 -10.60 9.77
C GLY A 44 20.00 -9.84 11.01
N GLY A 45 19.25 -8.75 10.85
CA GLY A 45 18.54 -8.10 11.95
C GLY A 45 17.41 -8.99 12.43
N GLY A 46 17.74 -10.03 13.21
CA GLY A 46 16.76 -10.80 13.97
C GLY A 46 16.12 -9.85 14.98
N ALA A 47 14.78 -9.66 14.88
CA ALA A 47 14.00 -8.99 15.91
C ALA A 47 14.38 -9.57 17.28
N SER A 48 14.53 -8.73 18.30
CA SER A 48 14.77 -9.21 19.66
C SER A 48 13.65 -10.17 20.07
N SER A 49 13.93 -11.14 20.94
CA SER A 49 12.89 -12.09 21.37
C SER A 49 11.64 -11.39 21.89
N SER A 50 11.82 -10.26 22.57
CA SER A 50 10.72 -9.43 23.10
C SER A 50 9.88 -8.77 22.00
N GLU A 51 10.49 -8.35 20.89
CA GLU A 51 9.78 -7.76 19.76
C GLU A 51 8.99 -8.82 18.99
N SER A 52 9.59 -9.97 18.74
CA SER A 52 8.89 -11.11 18.13
C SER A 52 7.69 -11.56 18.96
N ASP A 53 7.81 -11.59 20.30
CA ASP A 53 6.69 -11.93 21.19
C ASP A 53 5.58 -10.87 21.15
N ALA A 54 5.93 -9.60 21.02
CA ALA A 54 4.94 -8.51 20.93
C ALA A 54 4.15 -8.59 19.62
N LEU A 55 4.83 -8.84 18.48
CA LEU A 55 4.17 -9.05 17.19
C LEU A 55 3.24 -10.27 17.21
N ARG A 56 3.68 -11.37 17.86
CA ARG A 56 2.86 -12.57 18.01
C ARG A 56 1.61 -12.31 18.86
N LYS A 57 1.71 -11.56 19.94
CA LYS A 57 0.54 -11.15 20.75
C LYS A 57 -0.47 -10.36 19.91
N CYS A 58 0.02 -9.46 19.04
CA CYS A 58 -0.83 -8.71 18.13
C CYS A 58 -1.57 -9.63 17.15
N ALA A 59 -0.89 -10.64 16.58
CA ALA A 59 -1.50 -11.63 15.70
C ALA A 59 -2.57 -12.47 16.41
N ILE A 60 -2.30 -12.94 17.63
CA ILE A 60 -3.26 -13.67 18.47
C ILE A 60 -4.49 -12.79 18.75
N ALA A 61 -4.27 -11.55 19.18
CA ALA A 61 -5.36 -10.62 19.48
C ALA A 61 -6.22 -10.30 18.23
N PHE A 62 -5.59 -10.22 17.04
CA PHE A 62 -6.32 -10.08 15.80
C PHE A 62 -7.27 -11.27 15.56
N VAL A 63 -6.77 -12.50 15.68
CA VAL A 63 -7.60 -13.70 15.47
C VAL A 63 -8.71 -13.78 16.52
N ASP A 64 -8.41 -13.46 17.80
CA ASP A 64 -9.41 -13.45 18.87
C ASP A 64 -10.57 -12.47 18.63
N ARG A 65 -10.26 -11.30 18.09
CA ARG A 65 -11.23 -10.20 17.98
C ARG A 65 -11.96 -10.17 16.64
N HIS A 66 -11.36 -10.74 15.60
CA HIS A 66 -11.80 -10.48 14.22
C HIS A 66 -12.06 -11.72 13.36
N VAL A 67 -11.69 -12.93 13.83
CA VAL A 67 -11.88 -14.15 13.05
C VAL A 67 -12.84 -15.09 13.76
N SER A 68 -13.84 -15.55 13.04
CA SER A 68 -14.84 -16.52 13.51
C SER A 68 -14.85 -17.75 12.59
N SER A 69 -15.40 -18.85 13.09
CA SER A 69 -15.61 -20.05 12.25
C SER A 69 -16.50 -19.74 11.08
N GLY A 70 -16.13 -20.24 9.91
CA GLY A 70 -16.82 -19.99 8.64
C GLY A 70 -16.33 -18.79 7.87
N ASP A 71 -15.45 -17.96 8.45
CA ASP A 71 -15.01 -16.71 7.80
C ASP A 71 -14.12 -16.95 6.57
N ARG A 72 -14.28 -16.05 5.61
CA ARG A 72 -13.37 -15.85 4.47
C ARG A 72 -12.46 -14.69 4.79
N VAL A 73 -11.19 -15.00 5.09
CA VAL A 73 -10.21 -14.04 5.60
C VAL A 73 -9.32 -13.57 4.47
N GLY A 74 -9.39 -12.29 4.10
CA GLY A 74 -8.48 -11.64 3.17
C GLY A 74 -7.08 -11.53 3.77
N ILE A 75 -6.08 -12.07 3.08
CA ILE A 75 -4.70 -12.17 3.60
C ILE A 75 -3.76 -11.32 2.77
N GLY A 76 -3.23 -10.25 3.38
CA GLY A 76 -2.16 -9.42 2.83
C GLY A 76 -0.78 -10.03 3.02
N ALA A 77 0.23 -9.35 2.49
CA ALA A 77 1.62 -9.71 2.67
C ALA A 77 2.21 -9.09 3.96
N GLY A 78 3.17 -9.75 4.56
CA GLY A 78 3.97 -9.21 5.64
C GLY A 78 4.17 -10.15 6.84
N PRO A 79 5.26 -9.97 7.61
CA PRO A 79 5.60 -10.88 8.71
C PRO A 79 4.53 -10.97 9.80
N MET A 80 3.82 -9.88 10.10
CA MET A 80 2.72 -9.94 11.07
C MET A 80 1.55 -10.77 10.55
N VAL A 81 1.26 -10.69 9.24
CA VAL A 81 0.20 -11.49 8.62
C VAL A 81 0.60 -12.97 8.54
N SER A 82 1.88 -13.28 8.35
CA SER A 82 2.36 -14.67 8.45
C SER A 82 2.16 -15.26 9.85
N LEU A 83 2.31 -14.44 10.93
CA LEU A 83 1.97 -14.85 12.28
C LEU A 83 0.47 -15.08 12.48
N VAL A 84 -0.38 -14.27 11.84
CA VAL A 84 -1.85 -14.46 11.83
C VAL A 84 -2.21 -15.79 11.16
N LEU A 85 -1.59 -16.12 10.03
CA LEU A 85 -1.79 -17.42 9.36
C LEU A 85 -1.42 -18.59 10.27
N GLY A 86 -0.29 -18.50 10.98
CA GLY A 86 0.11 -19.51 11.96
C GLY A 86 -0.94 -19.69 13.08
N GLU A 87 -1.44 -18.59 13.64
CA GLU A 87 -2.47 -18.64 14.67
C GLU A 87 -3.81 -19.19 14.17
N ILE A 88 -4.22 -18.86 12.94
CA ILE A 88 -5.41 -19.45 12.31
C ILE A 88 -5.23 -20.96 12.15
N HIS A 89 -4.05 -21.40 11.66
CA HIS A 89 -3.73 -22.83 11.52
C HIS A 89 -3.82 -23.55 12.87
N ASP A 90 -3.17 -23.03 13.90
CA ASP A 90 -3.17 -23.65 15.24
C ASP A 90 -4.60 -23.81 15.77
N ARG A 91 -5.47 -22.82 15.56
CA ARG A 91 -6.88 -22.89 15.97
C ARG A 91 -7.72 -23.83 15.13
N LEU A 92 -7.45 -23.97 13.85
CA LEU A 92 -8.08 -24.99 13.00
C LEU A 92 -7.67 -26.39 13.44
N ALA A 93 -6.38 -26.62 13.74
CA ALA A 93 -5.86 -27.88 14.21
C ALA A 93 -6.45 -28.30 15.58
N ASP A 94 -6.62 -27.33 16.48
CA ASP A 94 -7.19 -27.53 17.82
C ASP A 94 -8.74 -27.51 17.84
N SER A 95 -9.40 -27.36 16.68
CA SER A 95 -10.86 -27.23 16.54
C SER A 95 -11.46 -26.04 17.33
N ARG A 96 -10.67 -25.00 17.57
CA ARG A 96 -11.14 -23.72 18.11
C ARG A 96 -11.75 -22.82 17.03
N LEU A 97 -11.37 -23.05 15.78
CA LEU A 97 -12.00 -22.51 14.56
C LEU A 97 -12.36 -23.67 13.62
N ASP A 98 -13.35 -23.47 12.79
CA ASP A 98 -13.81 -24.41 11.78
C ASP A 98 -14.15 -23.67 10.48
N ASP A 99 -13.91 -24.30 9.32
CA ASP A 99 -14.22 -23.79 7.97
C ASP A 99 -13.71 -22.39 7.66
N VAL A 100 -12.57 -21.98 8.21
CA VAL A 100 -11.92 -20.71 7.85
C VAL A 100 -11.11 -20.90 6.57
N GLN A 101 -11.24 -19.97 5.62
CA GLN A 101 -10.50 -20.00 4.36
C GLN A 101 -9.80 -18.66 4.11
N ALA A 102 -8.53 -18.75 3.69
CA ALA A 102 -7.76 -17.59 3.29
C ALA A 102 -8.10 -17.16 1.85
N VAL A 103 -8.33 -15.87 1.65
CA VAL A 103 -8.45 -15.19 0.35
C VAL A 103 -7.19 -14.35 0.14
N PRO A 104 -6.17 -14.84 -0.58
CA PRO A 104 -4.89 -14.16 -0.69
C PRO A 104 -4.98 -12.92 -1.58
N THR A 105 -4.17 -11.91 -1.27
CA THR A 105 -4.00 -10.70 -2.07
C THR A 105 -2.89 -10.81 -3.12
N GLY A 106 -2.29 -11.99 -3.29
CA GLY A 106 -1.25 -12.22 -4.28
C GLY A 106 -0.72 -13.65 -4.25
N THR A 107 0.16 -13.96 -5.19
CA THR A 107 0.77 -15.31 -5.31
C THR A 107 1.63 -15.70 -4.11
N LEU A 108 2.34 -14.72 -3.53
CA LEU A 108 3.15 -14.96 -2.33
C LEU A 108 2.27 -15.34 -1.15
N THR A 109 1.23 -14.54 -0.89
CA THR A 109 0.32 -14.77 0.23
C THR A 109 -0.48 -16.07 0.09
N ALA A 110 -0.79 -16.48 -1.15
CA ALA A 110 -1.38 -17.79 -1.42
C ALA A 110 -0.43 -18.95 -1.04
N LYS A 111 0.86 -18.81 -1.37
CA LYS A 111 1.88 -19.80 -0.98
C LYS A 111 2.09 -19.83 0.53
N GLU A 112 2.16 -18.66 1.19
CA GLU A 112 2.32 -18.57 2.64
C GLU A 112 1.14 -19.22 3.37
N ALA A 113 -0.11 -18.95 2.95
CA ALA A 113 -1.29 -19.58 3.51
C ALA A 113 -1.29 -21.10 3.34
N ALA A 114 -0.92 -21.58 2.15
CA ALA A 114 -0.82 -23.02 1.87
C ALA A 114 0.28 -23.70 2.72
N VAL A 115 1.45 -23.05 2.86
CA VAL A 115 2.55 -23.53 3.71
C VAL A 115 2.15 -23.54 5.18
N ALA A 116 1.41 -22.53 5.64
CA ALA A 116 0.87 -22.48 6.99
C ALA A 116 -0.24 -23.52 7.23
N GLY A 117 -0.73 -24.22 6.18
CA GLY A 117 -1.79 -25.23 6.31
C GLY A 117 -3.21 -24.64 6.44
N VAL A 118 -3.39 -23.36 6.09
CA VAL A 118 -4.71 -22.72 6.05
C VAL A 118 -5.35 -22.97 4.67
N PRO A 119 -6.60 -23.45 4.62
CA PRO A 119 -7.31 -23.65 3.33
C PRO A 119 -7.38 -22.34 2.54
N VAL A 120 -7.09 -22.42 1.23
CA VAL A 120 -7.04 -21.24 0.35
C VAL A 120 -8.21 -21.29 -0.63
N THR A 121 -8.84 -20.13 -0.83
CA THR A 121 -9.84 -19.92 -1.88
C THR A 121 -9.50 -18.68 -2.69
N THR A 122 -10.15 -18.49 -3.84
CA THR A 122 -9.94 -17.30 -4.68
C THR A 122 -11.04 -16.27 -4.44
N LEU A 123 -10.73 -15.00 -4.71
CA LEU A 123 -11.71 -13.91 -4.57
C LEU A 123 -12.97 -14.12 -5.41
N ASP A 124 -12.85 -14.81 -6.55
CA ASP A 124 -13.99 -15.07 -7.45
C ASP A 124 -14.93 -16.13 -6.90
N ASN A 125 -14.44 -17.03 -6.05
CA ASN A 125 -15.22 -18.12 -5.48
C ASN A 125 -16.00 -17.75 -4.21
N VAL A 126 -15.81 -16.54 -3.70
CA VAL A 126 -16.47 -16.05 -2.49
C VAL A 126 -17.40 -14.88 -2.79
N PRO A 127 -18.60 -14.80 -2.19
CA PRO A 127 -19.50 -13.67 -2.38
C PRO A 127 -18.95 -12.38 -1.74
N ALA A 128 -18.32 -12.51 -0.59
CA ALA A 128 -17.69 -11.44 0.17
C ALA A 128 -16.49 -12.00 0.94
N VAL A 129 -15.64 -11.12 1.44
CA VAL A 129 -14.56 -11.38 2.39
C VAL A 129 -15.03 -10.82 3.73
N ASP A 130 -15.08 -11.67 4.77
CA ASP A 130 -15.64 -11.25 6.07
C ASP A 130 -14.69 -10.25 6.77
N VAL A 131 -13.41 -10.57 6.80
CA VAL A 131 -12.37 -9.67 7.31
C VAL A 131 -11.13 -9.74 6.43
N CYS A 132 -10.55 -8.58 6.11
CA CYS A 132 -9.25 -8.49 5.44
C CYS A 132 -8.21 -7.99 6.43
N VAL A 133 -7.08 -8.70 6.53
CA VAL A 133 -5.92 -8.28 7.30
C VAL A 133 -4.77 -7.93 6.38
N LEU A 134 -4.23 -6.73 6.56
CA LEU A 134 -3.08 -6.22 5.81
C LEU A 134 -2.02 -5.72 6.78
N GLN A 135 -0.76 -6.00 6.49
CA GLN A 135 0.31 -5.27 7.16
C GLN A 135 0.55 -3.98 6.41
N ALA A 136 0.39 -2.86 7.10
CA ALA A 136 0.73 -1.55 6.56
C ALA A 136 2.20 -1.21 6.85
N ASP A 137 2.85 -0.57 5.88
CA ASP A 137 4.20 -0.03 6.03
C ASP A 137 4.19 1.16 6.98
N GLU A 138 3.11 1.94 6.94
CA GLU A 138 2.87 3.09 7.79
C GLU A 138 1.37 3.34 7.92
N ALA A 139 0.91 3.79 9.10
CA ALA A 139 -0.48 4.16 9.32
C ALA A 139 -0.58 5.35 10.25
N VAL A 140 -1.61 6.17 10.03
CA VAL A 140 -1.99 7.28 10.90
C VAL A 140 -3.47 7.21 11.24
N THR A 141 -3.81 7.70 12.43
CA THR A 141 -5.20 7.77 12.90
C THR A 141 -5.65 9.21 13.01
N TYR A 142 -6.80 9.50 12.44
CA TYR A 142 -7.45 10.81 12.57
C TYR A 142 -8.50 10.73 13.66
N ARG A 143 -8.26 11.40 14.80
CA ARG A 143 -9.17 11.43 15.95
C ARG A 143 -10.06 12.68 15.93
N SER A 144 -10.69 12.94 14.79
CA SER A 144 -11.66 14.04 14.68
C SER A 144 -13.04 13.58 15.10
N GLU A 145 -13.75 14.35 15.94
CA GLU A 145 -15.14 14.05 16.31
C GLU A 145 -16.08 13.98 15.09
N LYS A 146 -15.75 14.71 14.02
CA LYS A 146 -16.58 14.76 12.81
C LYS A 146 -16.24 13.69 11.78
N SER A 147 -15.01 13.21 11.76
CA SER A 147 -14.53 12.26 10.77
C SER A 147 -13.34 11.47 11.34
N PRO A 148 -13.60 10.54 12.28
CA PRO A 148 -12.54 9.62 12.69
C PRO A 148 -12.18 8.74 11.49
N GLY A 149 -10.90 8.47 11.31
CA GLY A 149 -10.43 7.69 10.17
C GLY A 149 -9.05 7.11 10.38
N ILE A 150 -8.72 6.18 9.52
CA ILE A 150 -7.40 5.57 9.40
C ILE A 150 -6.95 5.77 7.97
N ALA A 151 -5.72 6.19 7.79
CA ALA A 151 -5.06 6.11 6.50
C ALA A 151 -3.72 5.42 6.65
N ALA A 152 -3.36 4.63 5.64
CA ALA A 152 -2.14 3.85 5.65
C ALA A 152 -1.56 3.75 4.25
N VAL A 153 -0.29 3.35 4.17
CA VAL A 153 0.35 2.94 2.92
C VAL A 153 0.76 1.47 3.05
N VAL A 154 0.51 0.71 1.99
CA VAL A 154 0.89 -0.70 1.86
C VAL A 154 1.71 -0.91 0.59
N GLY A 155 2.63 -1.86 0.61
CA GLY A 155 3.36 -2.28 -0.58
C GLY A 155 4.59 -1.43 -0.92
N ARG A 156 5.13 -0.65 0.02
CA ARG A 156 6.42 0.04 -0.13
C ARG A 156 7.57 -0.93 -0.22
N GLU A 157 7.58 -1.92 0.66
CA GLU A 157 8.65 -2.92 0.69
C GLU A 157 8.56 -3.88 -0.49
N GLN A 158 9.68 -3.99 -1.20
CA GLN A 158 9.92 -5.07 -2.13
C GLN A 158 10.40 -6.27 -1.33
N ARG A 159 9.54 -7.28 -1.22
CA ARG A 159 9.95 -8.61 -0.74
C ARG A 159 10.26 -9.49 -1.97
N PRO A 160 10.65 -10.76 -1.81
CA PRO A 160 11.08 -11.56 -2.97
C PRO A 160 10.08 -11.52 -4.15
N VAL A 161 8.85 -11.08 -3.91
CA VAL A 161 7.83 -10.86 -4.95
C VAL A 161 7.22 -9.48 -4.75
N GLN A 162 7.03 -8.74 -5.85
CA GLN A 162 6.36 -7.45 -5.83
C GLN A 162 4.91 -7.58 -5.31
N PRO A 163 4.39 -6.57 -4.59
CA PRO A 163 3.02 -6.59 -4.11
C PRO A 163 2.04 -6.54 -5.29
N ASP A 164 1.00 -7.35 -5.23
CA ASP A 164 -0.13 -7.23 -6.15
C ASP A 164 -1.13 -6.19 -5.61
N LEU A 165 -0.89 -4.93 -5.97
CA LEU A 165 -1.73 -3.81 -5.53
C LEU A 165 -3.15 -3.91 -6.10
N ILE A 166 -3.28 -4.46 -7.32
CA ILE A 166 -4.57 -4.59 -8.01
C ILE A 166 -5.46 -5.59 -7.27
N LEU A 167 -4.93 -6.79 -6.99
CA LEU A 167 -5.67 -7.81 -6.25
C LEU A 167 -5.91 -7.38 -4.80
N THR A 168 -4.92 -6.75 -4.14
CA THR A 168 -5.08 -6.19 -2.80
C THR A 168 -6.27 -5.23 -2.74
N ARG A 169 -6.38 -4.30 -3.69
CA ARG A 169 -7.49 -3.36 -3.77
C ARG A 169 -8.84 -4.04 -4.01
N LYS A 170 -8.86 -5.08 -4.87
CA LYS A 170 -10.08 -5.87 -5.11
C LYS A 170 -10.54 -6.60 -3.85
N VAL A 171 -9.61 -7.20 -3.10
CA VAL A 171 -9.90 -7.86 -1.82
C VAL A 171 -10.44 -6.86 -0.81
N ILE A 172 -9.77 -5.70 -0.62
CA ILE A 172 -10.25 -4.63 0.27
C ILE A 172 -11.68 -4.22 -0.08
N ARG A 173 -11.97 -3.97 -1.35
CA ARG A 173 -13.32 -3.54 -1.81
C ARG A 173 -14.41 -4.59 -1.59
N LYS A 174 -14.04 -5.87 -1.60
CA LYS A 174 -14.98 -6.98 -1.38
C LYS A 174 -15.10 -7.36 0.10
N SER A 175 -14.31 -6.73 0.97
CA SER A 175 -14.26 -7.03 2.40
C SER A 175 -15.30 -6.25 3.17
N VAL A 176 -15.97 -6.95 4.11
CA VAL A 176 -16.92 -6.37 5.06
C VAL A 176 -16.16 -5.53 6.10
N LYS A 177 -15.00 -6.01 6.53
CA LYS A 177 -14.13 -5.37 7.50
C LYS A 177 -12.67 -5.39 7.04
N VAL A 178 -11.97 -4.28 7.23
CA VAL A 178 -10.54 -4.16 6.93
C VAL A 178 -9.78 -3.77 8.18
N VAL A 179 -8.84 -4.63 8.58
CA VAL A 179 -7.98 -4.42 9.75
C VAL A 179 -6.53 -4.30 9.29
N LEU A 180 -5.87 -3.25 9.73
CA LEU A 180 -4.46 -3.03 9.46
C LEU A 180 -3.62 -3.48 10.67
N LEU A 181 -2.50 -4.12 10.41
CA LEU A 181 -1.47 -4.39 11.40
C LEU A 181 -0.26 -3.51 11.09
N VAL A 182 0.29 -2.87 12.11
CA VAL A 182 1.53 -2.08 12.00
C VAL A 182 2.49 -2.48 13.11
N SER A 183 3.80 -2.44 12.84
CA SER A 183 4.82 -2.77 13.83
C SER A 183 4.89 -1.74 14.96
N ALA A 184 4.56 -0.51 14.67
CA ALA A 184 4.38 0.57 15.64
C ALA A 184 3.37 1.57 15.08
N LEU A 185 2.51 2.11 15.94
CA LEU A 185 1.74 3.29 15.62
C LEU A 185 2.54 4.49 16.15
N GLY A 186 3.08 5.28 15.24
CA GLY A 186 3.80 6.48 15.61
C GLY A 186 2.88 7.56 16.19
N ASP A 187 3.49 8.55 16.86
CA ASP A 187 2.84 9.84 17.13
C ASP A 187 2.29 10.39 15.80
N PRO A 188 1.26 11.26 15.83
CA PRO A 188 0.62 11.75 14.61
C PRO A 188 1.59 12.59 13.75
N VAL A 189 2.54 11.91 13.15
CA VAL A 189 3.34 12.43 12.06
C VAL A 189 2.50 12.29 10.79
N PRO A 190 2.43 13.30 9.92
CA PRO A 190 1.72 13.16 8.65
C PRO A 190 2.28 11.97 7.86
N LEU A 191 1.39 11.19 7.25
CA LEU A 191 1.82 10.17 6.28
C LEU A 191 2.64 10.82 5.17
N GLY A 192 3.79 10.26 4.88
CA GLY A 192 4.71 10.75 3.86
C GLY A 192 5.45 9.63 3.14
N GLY A 193 6.63 9.91 2.63
CA GLY A 193 7.48 8.93 1.97
C GLY A 193 6.96 8.49 0.60
N SER A 194 7.10 7.22 0.24
CA SER A 194 6.71 6.74 -1.08
C SER A 194 5.32 6.10 -1.09
N VAL A 195 4.60 6.31 -2.19
CA VAL A 195 3.32 5.66 -2.50
C VAL A 195 3.51 4.78 -3.72
N PRO A 196 3.37 3.46 -3.61
CA PRO A 196 3.39 2.59 -4.78
C PRO A 196 2.11 2.71 -5.58
N VAL A 197 2.25 2.83 -6.90
CA VAL A 197 1.14 2.94 -7.85
C VAL A 197 1.34 1.91 -8.96
N ALA A 198 0.39 1.01 -9.12
CA ALA A 198 0.34 0.10 -10.27
C ALA A 198 -0.29 0.84 -11.45
N ILE A 199 0.45 0.93 -12.54
CA ILE A 199 0.04 1.58 -13.78
C ILE A 199 0.11 0.61 -14.95
N VAL A 200 -0.54 0.92 -16.06
CA VAL A 200 -0.44 0.14 -17.29
C VAL A 200 1.01 -0.12 -17.68
N GLY A 201 1.30 -1.32 -18.17
CA GLY A 201 2.67 -1.82 -18.37
C GLY A 201 3.17 -1.82 -19.80
N GLY A 202 2.35 -1.45 -20.78
CA GLY A 202 2.74 -1.36 -22.19
C GLY A 202 3.96 -0.47 -22.41
N GLN A 203 4.77 -0.73 -23.44
CA GLN A 203 6.11 -0.14 -23.57
C GLN A 203 6.11 1.38 -23.70
N SER A 204 5.05 1.99 -24.27
CA SER A 204 4.85 3.45 -24.36
C SER A 204 3.79 3.96 -23.38
N GLU A 205 2.80 3.15 -23.04
CA GLU A 205 1.64 3.54 -22.24
C GLU A 205 2.01 3.88 -20.78
N TRP A 206 3.02 3.19 -20.22
CA TRP A 206 3.49 3.50 -18.87
C TRP A 206 4.18 4.87 -18.82
N GLU A 207 4.85 5.31 -19.88
CA GLU A 207 5.54 6.61 -19.96
C GLU A 207 4.52 7.75 -19.92
N GLU A 208 3.44 7.63 -20.70
CA GLU A 208 2.35 8.62 -20.73
C GLU A 208 1.69 8.74 -19.34
N CYS A 209 1.38 7.61 -18.71
CA CYS A 209 0.80 7.59 -17.36
C CYS A 209 1.76 8.16 -16.30
N ALA A 210 3.06 7.83 -16.39
CA ALA A 210 4.05 8.34 -15.47
C ALA A 210 4.30 9.85 -15.64
N GLU A 211 4.27 10.36 -16.88
CA GLU A 211 4.37 11.79 -17.18
C GLU A 211 3.17 12.57 -16.64
N GLU A 212 1.95 12.01 -16.73
CA GLU A 212 0.76 12.65 -16.17
C GLU A 212 0.82 12.69 -14.63
N LEU A 213 1.31 11.63 -13.99
CA LEU A 213 1.57 11.62 -12.54
C LEU A 213 2.64 12.66 -12.16
N ASP A 214 3.75 12.76 -12.92
CA ASP A 214 4.81 13.74 -12.69
C ASP A 214 4.28 15.18 -12.84
N ASP A 215 3.40 15.42 -13.82
CA ASP A 215 2.78 16.74 -14.03
C ASP A 215 1.86 17.16 -12.86
N ILE A 216 1.09 16.20 -12.28
CA ILE A 216 0.20 16.46 -11.15
C ILE A 216 1.00 16.75 -9.89
N PHE A 217 2.04 15.97 -9.63
CA PHE A 217 2.85 16.08 -8.41
C PHE A 217 4.15 16.85 -8.61
N LEU A 218 4.22 17.70 -9.64
CA LEU A 218 5.42 18.46 -9.99
C LEU A 218 5.92 19.32 -8.83
N GLY A 219 7.13 18.98 -8.34
CA GLY A 219 7.77 19.65 -7.21
C GLY A 219 7.35 19.14 -5.82
N ASP A 220 6.35 18.28 -5.75
CA ASP A 220 5.87 17.69 -4.50
C ASP A 220 6.31 16.23 -4.35
N ALA A 221 6.39 15.48 -5.47
CA ALA A 221 6.88 14.12 -5.49
C ALA A 221 7.64 13.80 -6.78
N ASP A 222 8.58 12.86 -6.69
CA ASP A 222 9.29 12.28 -7.84
C ASP A 222 8.65 10.95 -8.24
N VAL A 223 8.50 10.70 -9.53
CA VAL A 223 7.97 9.42 -10.07
C VAL A 223 9.12 8.48 -10.40
N TRP A 224 9.18 7.35 -9.72
CA TRP A 224 10.24 6.34 -9.89
C TRP A 224 9.67 5.00 -10.30
N ARG A 225 10.11 4.47 -11.46
CA ARG A 225 9.75 3.11 -11.86
C ARG A 225 10.50 2.08 -11.03
N ARG A 226 9.79 1.10 -10.47
CA ARG A 226 10.40 0.00 -9.70
C ARG A 226 11.25 -0.91 -10.58
N GLY A 227 12.34 -1.41 -10.00
CA GLY A 227 13.12 -2.49 -10.58
C GLY A 227 12.45 -3.85 -10.37
N ALA A 228 12.71 -4.78 -11.28
CA ALA A 228 12.23 -6.17 -11.16
C ALA A 228 12.88 -6.91 -9.97
N GLU A 229 14.11 -6.56 -9.64
CA GLU A 229 14.91 -7.20 -8.59
C GLU A 229 15.08 -6.25 -7.41
N VAL A 230 15.03 -6.80 -6.20
CA VAL A 230 15.30 -6.06 -4.95
C VAL A 230 16.75 -5.62 -4.89
N GLU A 231 17.67 -6.48 -5.35
CA GLU A 231 19.10 -6.19 -5.37
C GLU A 231 19.53 -5.60 -6.71
N ALA A 232 20.43 -4.61 -6.64
CA ALA A 232 21.01 -4.03 -7.84
C ALA A 232 21.89 -5.08 -8.56
N ASN A 233 21.64 -5.32 -9.84
CA ASN A 233 22.55 -6.09 -10.67
C ASN A 233 23.92 -5.38 -10.72
N PRO A 234 25.01 -5.98 -10.23
CA PRO A 234 26.33 -5.33 -10.18
C PRO A 234 26.91 -5.03 -11.57
N ARG A 235 26.32 -5.52 -12.66
CA ARG A 235 26.79 -5.36 -14.03
C ARG A 235 25.96 -4.44 -14.92
N GLY A 236 24.89 -3.85 -14.41
CA GLY A 236 24.05 -2.96 -15.22
C GLY A 236 22.79 -2.58 -14.47
N GLY A 237 22.11 -1.55 -14.89
CA GLY A 237 20.92 -1.01 -14.23
C GLY A 237 19.85 -2.08 -13.92
N LYS A 238 18.98 -1.75 -12.98
CA LYS A 238 17.84 -2.62 -12.64
C LYS A 238 16.92 -2.71 -13.85
N SER A 239 16.58 -3.93 -14.26
CA SER A 239 15.47 -4.13 -15.20
C SER A 239 14.20 -3.60 -14.56
N PRO A 240 13.36 -2.84 -15.29
CA PRO A 240 12.10 -2.38 -14.74
C PRO A 240 11.18 -3.57 -14.42
N TYR A 241 10.42 -3.44 -13.36
CA TYR A 241 9.38 -4.41 -13.03
C TYR A 241 8.28 -4.38 -14.08
N LEU A 242 7.85 -5.56 -14.49
CA LEU A 242 6.66 -5.78 -15.29
C LEU A 242 5.95 -7.01 -14.73
N SER A 243 4.63 -6.96 -14.61
CA SER A 243 3.85 -8.12 -14.16
C SER A 243 4.04 -9.31 -15.10
N ALA A 244 3.81 -10.52 -14.58
CA ALA A 244 4.04 -11.76 -15.36
C ALA A 244 3.18 -11.85 -16.63
N ASP A 245 2.01 -11.22 -16.62
CA ASP A 245 1.10 -11.09 -17.75
C ASP A 245 1.42 -9.90 -18.67
N GLY A 246 2.41 -9.08 -18.31
CA GLY A 246 2.79 -7.90 -19.07
C GLY A 246 1.82 -6.71 -18.99
N VAL A 247 0.78 -6.80 -18.14
CA VAL A 247 -0.31 -5.81 -18.11
C VAL A 247 0.04 -4.56 -17.33
N HIS A 248 0.84 -4.68 -16.26
CA HIS A 248 1.14 -3.54 -15.41
C HIS A 248 2.60 -3.48 -14.93
N THR A 249 3.02 -2.28 -14.58
CA THR A 249 4.26 -1.98 -13.86
C THR A 249 3.94 -1.22 -12.57
N ILE A 250 4.94 -1.01 -11.72
CA ILE A 250 4.78 -0.21 -10.49
C ILE A 250 5.71 0.99 -10.58
N VAL A 251 5.17 2.15 -10.30
CA VAL A 251 5.91 3.38 -10.03
C VAL A 251 5.72 3.76 -8.57
N ASP A 252 6.74 4.37 -7.97
CA ASP A 252 6.69 4.94 -6.63
C ASP A 252 6.63 6.46 -6.75
N LEU A 253 5.58 7.08 -6.23
CA LEU A 253 5.52 8.51 -5.99
C LEU A 253 6.29 8.78 -4.70
N ARG A 254 7.43 9.44 -4.80
CA ARG A 254 8.32 9.73 -3.67
C ARG A 254 8.13 11.17 -3.24
N PHE A 255 7.43 11.35 -2.15
CA PHE A 255 7.27 12.64 -1.49
C PHE A 255 8.48 12.88 -0.59
N ASN A 256 9.11 14.04 -0.71
CA ASN A 256 10.23 14.46 0.13
C ASN A 256 11.37 13.41 0.19
N ASP A 257 12.13 13.27 -0.92
CA ASP A 257 13.27 12.32 -0.96
C ASP A 257 14.34 12.74 0.04
N PRO A 258 14.64 11.94 1.09
CA PRO A 258 15.67 12.26 2.08
C PRO A 258 17.07 12.43 1.49
N LEU A 259 17.32 11.93 0.27
CA LEU A 259 18.60 12.10 -0.42
C LEU A 259 18.76 13.52 -0.97
N ASN A 260 17.67 14.22 -1.26
CA ASN A 260 17.70 15.58 -1.78
C ASN A 260 17.60 16.64 -0.69
N ASP A 261 16.95 16.36 0.42
CA ASP A 261 16.57 17.36 1.44
C ASP A 261 17.18 17.11 2.83
N GLY A 262 18.29 16.38 2.90
CA GLY A 262 19.01 16.15 4.17
C GLY A 262 18.34 15.15 5.11
N GLY A 263 17.44 14.32 4.63
CA GLY A 263 16.93 13.15 5.36
C GLY A 263 15.69 13.38 6.22
N ARG A 264 14.92 14.43 5.97
CA ARG A 264 13.68 14.70 6.72
C ARG A 264 12.45 14.24 5.93
N TRP A 265 11.72 13.28 6.49
CA TRP A 265 10.39 12.87 6.04
C TRP A 265 9.28 13.62 6.78
N ASP A 266 9.61 14.73 7.47
CA ASP A 266 8.75 15.36 8.47
C ASP A 266 7.55 16.10 7.87
N ASP A 267 7.57 16.43 6.56
CA ASP A 267 6.56 17.31 5.95
C ASP A 267 5.29 16.55 5.48
N GLY A 268 5.34 15.21 5.46
CA GLY A 268 4.21 14.39 5.02
C GLY A 268 3.92 14.50 3.52
N PHE A 269 2.71 14.14 3.13
CA PHE A 269 2.25 14.30 1.75
C PHE A 269 2.01 15.77 1.42
N GLN A 270 2.43 16.17 0.22
CA GLN A 270 2.19 17.49 -0.32
C GLN A 270 1.44 17.42 -1.66
N LEU A 271 0.67 18.47 -1.95
CA LEU A 271 -0.03 18.65 -3.21
C LEU A 271 -0.09 20.15 -3.53
N PHE A 272 0.43 20.53 -4.69
CA PHE A 272 0.54 21.95 -5.11
C PHE A 272 1.28 22.82 -4.09
N GLY A 273 2.36 22.30 -3.50
CA GLY A 273 3.19 23.00 -2.51
C GLY A 273 2.54 23.18 -1.14
N SER A 274 1.49 22.44 -0.84
CA SER A 274 0.77 22.50 0.43
C SER A 274 0.59 21.11 1.04
N ALA A 275 0.57 21.03 2.37
CA ALA A 275 0.31 19.77 3.07
C ALA A 275 -1.02 19.14 2.61
N ALA A 276 -0.98 17.88 2.25
CA ALA A 276 -2.11 17.14 1.73
C ALA A 276 -2.44 15.93 2.60
N THR A 277 -3.71 15.58 2.62
CA THR A 277 -4.18 14.37 3.28
C THR A 277 -3.99 13.16 2.35
N PRO A 278 -3.83 11.93 2.90
CA PRO A 278 -3.80 10.72 2.08
C PRO A 278 -5.03 10.54 1.18
N TYR A 279 -6.17 11.06 1.59
CA TYR A 279 -7.41 11.06 0.79
C TYR A 279 -7.29 11.92 -0.47
N GLN A 280 -6.65 13.11 -0.35
CA GLN A 280 -6.42 13.99 -1.50
C GLN A 280 -5.42 13.36 -2.47
N ILE A 281 -4.31 12.82 -1.96
CA ILE A 281 -3.32 12.13 -2.81
C ILE A 281 -3.96 10.94 -3.53
N ALA A 282 -4.73 10.10 -2.82
CA ALA A 282 -5.43 8.97 -3.42
C ALA A 282 -6.40 9.42 -4.52
N ALA A 283 -7.15 10.50 -4.28
CA ALA A 283 -8.11 11.04 -5.25
C ALA A 283 -7.40 11.56 -6.51
N GLU A 284 -6.29 12.28 -6.38
CA GLU A 284 -5.53 12.78 -7.54
C GLU A 284 -4.90 11.63 -8.33
N VAL A 285 -4.29 10.65 -7.66
CA VAL A 285 -3.72 9.47 -8.31
C VAL A 285 -4.79 8.69 -9.09
N GLU A 286 -6.02 8.61 -8.57
CA GLU A 286 -7.13 7.91 -9.23
C GLU A 286 -7.69 8.65 -10.46
N THR A 287 -7.36 9.92 -10.66
CA THR A 287 -7.78 10.68 -11.85
C THR A 287 -6.95 10.39 -13.08
N VAL A 288 -5.76 9.84 -12.91
CA VAL A 288 -4.81 9.60 -14.01
C VAL A 288 -5.21 8.38 -14.80
N ASP A 289 -5.36 8.56 -16.10
CA ASP A 289 -5.63 7.47 -17.02
C ASP A 289 -4.46 6.46 -17.03
N GLY A 290 -4.78 5.17 -16.93
CA GLY A 290 -3.76 4.12 -16.86
C GLY A 290 -3.34 3.74 -15.44
N VAL A 291 -3.76 4.45 -14.40
CA VAL A 291 -3.61 4.00 -13.01
C VAL A 291 -4.61 2.87 -12.72
N LEU A 292 -4.09 1.74 -12.27
CA LEU A 292 -4.88 0.54 -11.99
C LEU A 292 -5.16 0.35 -10.49
N ALA A 293 -4.19 0.70 -9.65
CA ALA A 293 -4.30 0.65 -8.19
C ALA A 293 -3.17 1.45 -7.54
N HIS A 294 -3.33 1.79 -6.27
CA HIS A 294 -2.28 2.43 -5.47
C HIS A 294 -2.24 1.85 -4.05
N GLY A 295 -1.14 2.06 -3.33
CA GLY A 295 -0.90 1.53 -1.99
C GLY A 295 -1.55 2.33 -0.86
N ILE A 296 -2.23 3.46 -1.11
CA ILE A 296 -2.93 4.19 -0.06
C ILE A 296 -4.23 3.46 0.31
N VAL A 297 -4.39 3.17 1.60
CA VAL A 297 -5.60 2.55 2.18
C VAL A 297 -6.27 3.57 3.09
N THR A 298 -7.50 3.96 2.73
CA THR A 298 -8.32 4.92 3.48
C THR A 298 -9.64 4.31 3.98
N GLN A 299 -9.83 3.02 3.76
CA GLN A 299 -11.08 2.31 4.04
C GLN A 299 -10.96 1.35 5.23
N ALA A 300 -9.87 1.46 6.00
CA ALA A 300 -9.66 0.60 7.16
C ALA A 300 -10.68 0.89 8.28
N ASP A 301 -11.16 -0.17 8.92
CA ASP A 301 -12.09 -0.11 10.04
C ASP A 301 -11.35 -0.10 11.39
N SER A 302 -10.19 -0.76 11.45
CA SER A 302 -9.31 -0.68 12.62
C SER A 302 -7.84 -0.82 12.24
N VAL A 303 -6.97 -0.35 13.13
CA VAL A 303 -5.53 -0.57 13.09
C VAL A 303 -5.08 -1.11 14.45
N MET A 304 -4.22 -2.14 14.42
CA MET A 304 -3.68 -2.79 15.61
C MET A 304 -2.16 -2.74 15.59
N TRP A 305 -1.55 -2.57 16.76
CA TRP A 305 -0.10 -2.51 16.92
C TRP A 305 0.33 -3.12 18.26
N PRO A 306 1.58 -3.59 18.38
CA PRO A 306 2.17 -3.95 19.68
C PRO A 306 2.25 -2.71 20.57
N ASP A 307 1.64 -2.76 21.76
CA ASP A 307 1.63 -1.65 22.70
C ASP A 307 2.07 -2.12 24.10
N ALA A 308 3.30 -1.80 24.45
CA ALA A 308 3.85 -2.17 25.76
C ALA A 308 3.21 -1.41 26.92
N SER A 309 2.49 -0.33 26.66
CA SER A 309 1.78 0.44 27.69
C SER A 309 0.40 -0.13 28.02
N ASP A 310 -0.17 -0.94 27.13
CA ASP A 310 -1.44 -1.63 27.36
C ASP A 310 -1.25 -2.96 28.11
N ALA A 311 -2.14 -3.28 29.03
CA ALA A 311 -2.07 -4.51 29.82
C ALA A 311 -2.15 -5.79 28.97
N SER A 312 -2.83 -5.75 27.81
CA SER A 312 -2.88 -6.85 26.84
C SER A 312 -1.62 -6.92 25.97
N GLY A 313 -0.78 -5.88 25.97
CA GLY A 313 0.36 -5.73 25.06
C GLY A 313 -0.02 -5.37 23.63
N VAL A 314 -1.29 -5.00 23.36
CA VAL A 314 -1.80 -4.72 22.02
C VAL A 314 -2.72 -3.50 22.04
N GLY A 315 -2.33 -2.47 21.32
CA GLY A 315 -3.16 -1.31 21.02
C GLY A 315 -4.07 -1.57 19.83
N GLU A 316 -5.27 -1.00 19.86
CA GLU A 316 -6.20 -1.00 18.74
C GLU A 316 -6.94 0.35 18.67
N PHE A 317 -6.99 0.92 17.49
CA PHE A 317 -7.87 2.04 17.18
C PHE A 317 -8.94 1.58 16.20
N VAL A 318 -10.21 1.77 16.59
CA VAL A 318 -11.38 1.41 15.78
C VAL A 318 -12.07 2.68 15.32
N VAL A 319 -12.38 2.76 14.04
CA VAL A 319 -13.19 3.86 13.48
C VAL A 319 -14.63 3.64 13.94
N ALA A 320 -15.07 4.46 14.91
CA ALA A 320 -16.43 4.39 15.44
C ALA A 320 -17.44 4.77 14.34
N ASN A 321 -18.32 3.83 14.03
CA ASN A 321 -19.50 3.99 13.16
C ASN A 321 -19.22 4.58 11.76
N LYS A 322 -18.76 3.76 10.83
CA LYS A 322 -19.32 3.84 9.47
C LYS A 322 -20.78 3.39 9.58
N GLY A 323 -21.66 4.33 9.89
CA GLY A 323 -23.10 4.06 9.90
C GLY A 323 -23.44 3.31 8.63
N LEU A 324 -24.08 2.17 8.79
CA LEU A 324 -24.64 1.35 7.72
C LEU A 324 -25.58 2.21 6.86
N SER A 325 -25.02 2.97 5.93
CA SER A 325 -25.75 3.43 4.74
C SER A 325 -25.50 2.36 3.68
N ARG A 326 -26.28 1.30 3.76
CA ARG A 326 -26.53 0.39 2.64
C ARG A 326 -27.54 1.01 1.71
#